data_29b7626163c5ce4b776bd5937060c8c9
#
_entry.id   29b7626163c5ce4b776bd5937060c8c9
#
_cell.length_a   1.000
_cell.length_b   1.000
_cell.length_c   1.000
_cell.angle_alpha   90.00
_cell.angle_beta   90.00
_cell.angle_gamma   90.00
#
_symmetry.space_group_name_H-M   'P 1'
#
loop_
_entity.id
_entity.type
_entity.pdbx_description
1 polymer ?
#
loop_
_entity_poly.entity_id
_entity_poly.type
_entity_poly.pdbx_seq_one_letter_code
_entity_poly.pdbx_strand_id
1 'polypeptide(L)'
;MTRAGAAVSRAVFNSALKALPRKYKQRRTDLRFLAGSNLIQDYLYSTSNSTNFANPQDIASGIIRGDVPVVGGPAGYVAPYAFGIPIVEVPLLNETQAGTYASPSGSHGDIHLTFPNNVVIGIKRDVTVYRFFWPRKDSVEYTMYTRVGVQIEQADAWVVVKNVKVAS
;
A
#
# COMPACT_ATOMS: atom_id res chain seq x y z
N MET A 1 8.13 -6.39 10.29
CA MET A 1 7.83 -5.83 11.61
C MET A 1 6.37 -6.10 11.91
N THR A 2 6.05 -6.64 13.09
CA THR A 2 4.67 -7.00 13.44
C THR A 2 4.19 -6.07 14.55
N ARG A 3 3.06 -5.41 14.34
CA ARG A 3 2.38 -4.67 15.40
C ARG A 3 1.11 -5.41 15.79
N ALA A 4 1.02 -5.80 17.05
CA ALA A 4 -0.11 -6.55 17.58
C ALA A 4 -1.34 -5.64 17.71
N GLY A 5 -2.21 -5.64 16.70
CA GLY A 5 -3.53 -5.00 16.75
C GLY A 5 -3.53 -3.49 16.99
N ALA A 6 -2.46 -2.78 16.65
CA ALA A 6 -2.44 -1.32 16.76
C ALA A 6 -3.32 -0.70 15.66
N ALA A 7 -4.20 0.22 16.06
CA ALA A 7 -4.95 1.04 15.12
C ALA A 7 -4.02 1.87 14.23
N VAL A 8 -4.49 2.17 13.03
CA VAL A 8 -3.75 3.02 12.09
C VAL A 8 -3.51 4.39 12.70
N SER A 9 -2.26 4.81 12.73
CA SER A 9 -1.84 6.12 13.24
C SER A 9 -0.52 6.54 12.60
N ARG A 10 -0.16 7.81 12.74
CA ARG A 10 1.16 8.32 12.30
C ARG A 10 2.33 7.52 12.87
N ALA A 11 2.19 6.96 14.08
CA ALA A 11 3.21 6.13 14.71
C ALA A 11 3.49 4.83 13.94
N VAL A 12 2.51 4.27 13.26
CA VAL A 12 2.65 3.07 12.42
C VAL A 12 3.56 3.38 11.23
N PHE A 13 3.29 4.46 10.50
CA PHE A 13 4.10 4.91 9.37
C PHE A 13 5.53 5.30 9.79
N ASN A 14 5.67 5.98 10.94
CA ASN A 14 6.99 6.30 11.49
C ASN A 14 7.80 5.05 11.82
N SER A 15 7.16 4.01 12.32
CA SER A 15 7.83 2.73 12.61
C SER A 15 8.33 2.04 11.34
N ALA A 16 7.54 2.09 10.25
CA ALA A 16 7.95 1.60 8.95
C ALA A 16 9.20 2.35 8.45
N LEU A 17 9.19 3.68 8.55
CA LEU A 17 10.34 4.50 8.16
C LEU A 17 11.57 4.23 9.02
N LYS A 18 11.40 3.99 10.32
CA LYS A 18 12.53 3.64 11.20
C LYS A 18 13.14 2.29 10.83
N ALA A 19 12.33 1.34 10.41
CA ALA A 19 12.78 0.01 10.01
C ALA A 19 13.54 0.01 8.67
N LEU A 20 13.30 0.99 7.80
CA LEU A 20 14.00 1.10 6.52
C LEU A 20 15.48 1.42 6.74
N PRO A 21 16.44 0.75 6.04
CA PRO A 21 17.87 1.06 6.10
C PRO A 21 18.17 2.51 5.69
N ARG A 22 19.23 3.09 6.30
CA ARG A 22 19.61 4.51 6.07
C ARG A 22 19.86 4.85 4.61
N LYS A 23 20.45 3.93 3.86
CA LYS A 23 20.76 4.09 2.43
C LYS A 23 19.54 4.44 1.57
N TYR A 24 18.36 3.97 1.96
CA TYR A 24 17.12 4.24 1.24
C TYR A 24 16.36 5.46 1.73
N LYS A 25 16.61 5.92 2.98
CA LYS A 25 15.93 7.07 3.57
C LYS A 25 16.25 8.41 2.89
N GLN A 26 17.36 8.48 2.16
CA GLN A 26 17.75 9.68 1.43
C GLN A 26 16.85 9.97 0.23
N ARG A 27 16.23 8.93 -0.34
CA ARG A 27 15.36 9.01 -1.52
C ARG A 27 13.88 8.97 -1.14
N ARG A 28 13.46 9.82 -0.20
CA ARG A 28 12.06 9.81 0.31
C ARG A 28 11.01 10.11 -0.76
N THR A 29 11.36 10.93 -1.74
CA THR A 29 10.45 11.31 -2.83
C THR A 29 10.02 10.12 -3.70
N ASP A 30 10.89 9.11 -3.78
CA ASP A 30 10.65 7.93 -4.59
C ASP A 30 9.89 6.84 -3.82
N LEU A 31 9.84 6.94 -2.49
CA LEU A 31 9.14 6.00 -1.64
C LEU A 31 7.62 6.12 -1.81
N ARG A 32 6.92 4.99 -1.62
CA ARG A 32 5.46 4.93 -1.56
C ARG A 32 5.03 4.01 -0.42
N PHE A 33 4.03 4.44 0.31
CA PHE A 33 3.26 3.55 1.16
C PHE A 33 2.17 2.91 0.33
N LEU A 34 1.97 1.61 0.49
CA LEU A 34 0.86 0.88 -0.10
C LEU A 34 0.00 0.35 1.03
N ALA A 35 -1.27 0.65 1.01
CA ALA A 35 -2.22 0.23 2.03
C ALA A 35 -3.58 -0.08 1.39
N GLY A 36 -4.40 -0.85 2.08
CA GLY A 36 -5.76 -1.13 1.66
C GLY A 36 -6.69 0.07 1.89
N SER A 37 -7.86 0.01 1.29
CA SER A 37 -8.83 1.11 1.26
C SER A 37 -9.31 1.51 2.66
N ASN A 38 -9.65 0.51 3.50
CA ASN A 38 -10.17 0.77 4.84
C ASN A 38 -9.09 1.33 5.77
N LEU A 39 -7.85 0.83 5.67
CA LEU A 39 -6.72 1.36 6.43
C LEU A 39 -6.43 2.83 6.11
N ILE A 40 -6.57 3.22 4.85
CA ILE A 40 -6.41 4.62 4.43
C ILE A 40 -7.54 5.48 5.00
N GLN A 41 -8.76 5.00 4.95
CA GLN A 41 -9.91 5.71 5.49
C GLN A 41 -9.80 5.91 7.00
N ASP A 42 -9.39 4.87 7.73
CA ASP A 42 -9.13 4.95 9.17
C ASP A 42 -8.01 5.95 9.49
N TYR A 43 -6.96 5.97 8.67
CA TYR A 43 -5.88 6.94 8.82
C TYR A 43 -6.38 8.38 8.64
N LEU A 44 -7.15 8.65 7.60
CA LEU A 44 -7.74 9.96 7.34
C LEU A 44 -8.66 10.39 8.48
N TYR A 45 -9.50 9.47 8.97
CA TYR A 45 -10.38 9.72 10.11
C TYR A 45 -9.59 10.01 11.38
N SER A 46 -8.56 9.21 11.68
CA SER A 46 -7.71 9.43 12.86
C SER A 46 -6.95 10.75 12.81
N THR A 47 -6.57 11.19 11.62
CA THR A 47 -5.85 12.45 11.41
C THR A 47 -6.80 13.63 11.50
N SER A 48 -8.00 13.52 10.95
CA SER A 48 -9.01 14.59 11.00
C SER A 48 -9.59 14.79 12.40
N ASN A 49 -9.66 13.73 13.20
CA ASN A 49 -10.26 13.75 14.55
C ASN A 49 -9.22 13.97 15.66
N SER A 50 -7.97 14.20 15.31
CA SER A 50 -6.91 14.44 16.28
C SER A 50 -7.07 15.82 16.91
N THR A 51 -7.13 15.86 18.25
CA THR A 51 -7.19 17.09 19.05
C THR A 51 -6.00 18.05 18.85
N ASN A 52 -5.00 17.63 18.08
CA ASN A 52 -3.88 18.50 17.68
C ASN A 52 -4.29 19.64 16.73
N PHE A 53 -5.52 19.62 16.20
CA PHE A 53 -6.10 20.75 15.48
C PHE A 53 -6.47 21.93 16.39
N ALA A 54 -6.34 21.79 17.70
CA ALA A 54 -6.69 22.86 18.64
C ALA A 54 -5.76 24.08 18.55
N ASN A 55 -4.63 23.99 17.86
CA ASN A 55 -3.67 25.08 17.74
C ASN A 55 -3.63 25.62 16.30
N PRO A 56 -4.21 26.81 16.03
CA PRO A 56 -4.17 27.41 14.70
C PRO A 56 -2.75 27.60 14.14
N GLN A 57 -1.75 27.68 15.02
CA GLN A 57 -0.35 27.79 14.64
C GLN A 57 0.23 26.50 14.06
N ASP A 58 -0.26 25.33 14.49
CA ASP A 58 0.15 24.05 13.92
C ASP A 58 -0.39 23.87 12.50
N ILE A 59 -1.57 24.43 12.22
CA ILE A 59 -2.13 24.51 10.87
C ILE A 59 -1.30 25.44 9.99
N ALA A 60 -0.86 26.59 10.52
CA ALA A 60 -0.06 27.57 9.80
C ALA A 60 1.39 27.12 9.57
N SER A 61 1.96 26.30 10.46
CA SER A 61 3.36 25.79 10.37
C SER A 61 3.57 24.72 9.29
N GLY A 62 2.52 24.27 8.62
CA GLY A 62 2.61 23.30 7.54
C GLY A 62 2.86 21.85 8.00
N ILE A 63 2.90 21.58 9.30
CA ILE A 63 3.05 20.23 9.85
C ILE A 63 1.88 19.34 9.41
N ILE A 64 0.71 19.91 9.27
CA ILE A 64 -0.51 19.24 8.82
C ILE A 64 -0.58 19.16 7.29
N ARG A 65 0.07 20.07 6.56
CA ARG A 65 0.04 20.08 5.09
C ARG A 65 0.65 18.84 4.44
N GLY A 66 1.51 18.12 5.13
CA GLY A 66 2.10 16.88 4.63
C GLY A 66 1.21 15.64 4.78
N ASP A 67 0.17 15.72 5.62
CA ASP A 67 -0.65 14.55 5.96
C ASP A 67 -2.13 14.71 5.62
N VAL A 68 -2.56 15.92 5.26
CA VAL A 68 -3.94 16.19 4.83
C VAL A 68 -3.98 16.17 3.30
N PRO A 69 -4.92 15.47 2.68
CA PRO A 69 -5.14 15.59 1.26
C PRO A 69 -5.43 17.05 0.93
N VAL A 70 -4.63 17.65 0.07
CA VAL A 70 -4.91 19.00 -0.46
C VAL A 70 -6.15 18.86 -1.34
N VAL A 71 -7.29 19.20 -0.77
CA VAL A 71 -8.54 19.32 -1.52
C VAL A 71 -8.40 20.56 -2.40
N GLY A 72 -8.18 20.37 -3.67
CA GLY A 72 -8.04 21.50 -4.57
C GLY A 72 -7.57 21.19 -5.98
N GLY A 73 -8.14 20.19 -6.61
CA GLY A 73 -7.97 19.98 -8.04
C GLY A 73 -9.29 19.50 -8.66
N PRO A 74 -9.58 19.79 -9.93
CA PRO A 74 -10.81 19.37 -10.61
C PRO A 74 -10.99 17.87 -10.74
N ALA A 75 -10.08 17.05 -10.20
CA ALA A 75 -10.12 15.58 -10.23
C ALA A 75 -10.37 14.94 -8.86
N GLY A 76 -10.71 15.67 -7.83
CA GLY A 76 -11.42 15.18 -6.65
C GLY A 76 -10.66 14.36 -5.60
N TYR A 77 -9.72 13.50 -5.92
CA TYR A 77 -9.02 12.65 -4.94
C TYR A 77 -7.52 12.91 -4.96
N VAL A 78 -7.02 13.40 -3.84
CA VAL A 78 -5.58 13.54 -3.62
C VAL A 78 -5.15 12.44 -2.65
N ALA A 79 -4.17 11.63 -3.05
CA ALA A 79 -3.63 10.60 -2.20
C ALA A 79 -3.13 11.18 -0.87
N PRO A 80 -3.46 10.58 0.27
CA PRO A 80 -2.96 11.03 1.56
C PRO A 80 -1.44 10.87 1.65
N TYR A 81 -0.82 11.67 2.49
CA TYR A 81 0.62 11.64 2.73
C TYR A 81 0.93 11.30 4.19
N ALA A 82 2.00 10.56 4.40
CA ALA A 82 2.57 10.36 5.72
C ALA A 82 4.07 10.71 5.68
N PHE A 83 4.51 11.69 6.47
CA PHE A 83 5.89 12.16 6.51
C PHE A 83 6.46 12.59 5.15
N GLY A 84 5.62 13.19 4.30
CA GLY A 84 5.98 13.63 2.95
C GLY A 84 6.04 12.50 1.91
N ILE A 85 5.62 11.29 2.27
CA ILE A 85 5.56 10.12 1.38
C ILE A 85 4.09 9.85 1.04
N PRO A 86 3.73 9.76 -0.24
CA PRO A 86 2.36 9.47 -0.62
C PRO A 86 1.94 8.05 -0.25
N ILE A 87 0.70 7.92 0.19
CA ILE A 87 0.06 6.63 0.46
C ILE A 87 -0.78 6.28 -0.76
N VAL A 88 -0.47 5.16 -1.39
CA VAL A 88 -1.17 4.65 -2.57
C VAL A 88 -2.14 3.57 -2.11
N GLU A 89 -3.39 3.72 -2.52
CA GLU A 89 -4.42 2.74 -2.28
C GLU A 89 -4.25 1.52 -3.19
N VAL A 90 -4.26 0.34 -2.58
CA VAL A 90 -4.22 -0.94 -3.28
C VAL A 90 -5.41 -1.79 -2.82
N PRO A 91 -6.53 -1.78 -3.55
CA PRO A 91 -7.76 -2.45 -3.14
C PRO A 91 -7.64 -3.98 -2.99
N LEU A 92 -6.62 -4.57 -3.64
CA LEU A 92 -6.38 -6.02 -3.57
C LEU A 92 -5.60 -6.46 -2.31
N LEU A 93 -5.12 -5.53 -1.50
CA LEU A 93 -4.50 -5.88 -0.22
C LEU A 93 -5.56 -6.40 0.74
N ASN A 94 -5.28 -7.57 1.33
CA ASN A 94 -6.19 -8.20 2.26
C ASN A 94 -6.25 -7.41 3.58
N GLU A 95 -7.44 -6.95 3.95
CA GLU A 95 -7.73 -6.23 5.19
C GLU A 95 -8.58 -7.03 6.18
N THR A 96 -8.88 -8.30 5.84
CA THR A 96 -9.69 -9.21 6.66
C THR A 96 -8.85 -10.32 7.28
N GLN A 97 -7.55 -10.10 7.44
CA GLN A 97 -6.67 -11.06 8.07
C GLN A 97 -7.06 -11.27 9.54
N ALA A 98 -7.00 -12.51 9.98
CA ALA A 98 -7.13 -12.81 11.41
C ALA A 98 -5.98 -12.14 12.18
N GLY A 99 -6.30 -11.58 13.34
CA GLY A 99 -5.31 -10.98 14.22
C GLY A 99 -4.26 -11.99 14.69
N THR A 100 -3.14 -11.47 15.17
CA THR A 100 -2.13 -12.30 15.83
C THR A 100 -2.57 -12.68 17.23
N TYR A 101 -1.77 -13.53 17.88
CA TYR A 101 -2.01 -14.00 19.26
C TYR A 101 -2.31 -12.89 20.27
N ALA A 102 -1.73 -11.71 20.09
CA ALA A 102 -1.96 -10.56 20.99
C ALA A 102 -3.25 -9.79 20.70
N SER A 103 -3.83 -9.94 19.51
CA SER A 103 -5.11 -9.31 19.12
C SER A 103 -5.81 -10.21 18.10
N PRO A 104 -6.43 -11.31 18.55
CA PRO A 104 -7.02 -12.31 17.67
C PRO A 104 -8.33 -11.88 17.02
N SER A 105 -9.01 -10.89 17.59
CA SER A 105 -10.32 -10.43 17.13
C SER A 105 -10.21 -9.19 16.25
N GLY A 106 -11.06 -9.13 15.22
CA GLY A 106 -11.17 -8.02 14.29
C GLY A 106 -10.46 -8.25 12.96
N SER A 107 -10.66 -7.32 12.06
CA SER A 107 -10.01 -7.31 10.75
C SER A 107 -8.65 -6.61 10.84
N HIS A 108 -7.66 -7.18 10.20
CA HIS A 108 -6.30 -6.64 10.18
C HIS A 108 -5.79 -6.63 8.74
N GLY A 109 -4.98 -5.65 8.44
CA GLY A 109 -4.31 -5.52 7.15
C GLY A 109 -2.82 -5.21 7.31
N ASP A 110 -2.13 -5.18 6.20
CA ASP A 110 -0.70 -4.89 6.13
C ASP A 110 -0.45 -3.56 5.42
N ILE A 111 0.56 -2.83 5.87
CA ILE A 111 1.04 -1.62 5.21
C ILE A 111 2.45 -1.89 4.70
N HIS A 112 2.66 -1.65 3.42
CA HIS A 112 3.94 -1.82 2.77
C HIS A 112 4.61 -0.46 2.50
N LEU A 113 5.92 -0.40 2.66
CA LEU A 113 6.75 0.75 2.28
C LEU A 113 7.84 0.27 1.34
N THR A 114 7.84 0.78 0.12
CA THR A 114 8.82 0.39 -0.90
C THR A 114 8.99 1.45 -1.97
N PHE A 115 9.94 1.24 -2.86
CA PHE A 115 10.07 1.99 -4.11
C PHE A 115 9.26 1.29 -5.21
N PRO A 116 8.52 2.01 -6.05
CA PRO A 116 7.79 1.41 -7.17
C PRO A 116 8.68 0.56 -8.09
N ASN A 117 9.90 1.03 -8.35
CA ASN A 117 10.87 0.35 -9.21
C ASN A 117 11.50 -0.90 -8.58
N ASN A 118 11.19 -1.20 -7.31
CA ASN A 118 11.69 -2.40 -6.63
C ASN A 118 10.91 -3.66 -7.01
N VAL A 119 9.80 -3.50 -7.73
CA VAL A 119 9.00 -4.61 -8.26
C VAL A 119 9.32 -4.78 -9.73
N VAL A 120 9.87 -5.92 -10.08
CA VAL A 120 10.24 -6.26 -11.45
C VAL A 120 9.28 -7.30 -12.00
N ILE A 121 8.73 -7.04 -13.16
CA ILE A 121 7.87 -7.97 -13.91
C ILE A 121 8.70 -8.58 -15.01
N GLY A 122 8.91 -9.89 -14.95
CA GLY A 122 9.59 -10.67 -15.98
C GLY A 122 8.59 -11.37 -16.89
N ILE A 123 8.67 -11.14 -18.18
CA ILE A 123 7.87 -11.84 -19.18
C ILE A 123 8.80 -12.81 -19.91
N LYS A 124 8.68 -14.10 -19.63
CA LYS A 124 9.49 -15.14 -20.29
C LYS A 124 8.91 -15.51 -21.66
N ARG A 125 7.59 -15.50 -21.75
CA ARG A 125 6.88 -15.86 -22.97
C ARG A 125 5.73 -14.88 -23.15
N ASP A 126 5.77 -14.17 -24.25
CA ASP A 126 4.67 -13.35 -24.69
C ASP A 126 3.47 -14.21 -25.12
N VAL A 127 2.33 -13.59 -25.32
CA VAL A 127 1.11 -14.30 -25.69
C VAL A 127 1.32 -15.08 -26.99
N THR A 128 1.31 -16.40 -26.90
CA THR A 128 1.38 -17.27 -28.07
C THR A 128 0.03 -17.96 -28.26
N VAL A 129 -0.54 -17.82 -29.41
CA VAL A 129 -1.84 -18.41 -29.76
C VAL A 129 -1.62 -19.56 -30.73
N TYR A 130 -2.12 -20.71 -30.36
CA TYR A 130 -2.18 -21.87 -31.23
C TYR A 130 -3.63 -22.12 -31.65
N ARG A 131 -3.81 -22.35 -32.94
CA ARG A 131 -5.10 -22.69 -33.52
C ARG A 131 -5.09 -24.15 -33.95
N PHE A 132 -6.02 -24.95 -33.40
CA PHE A 132 -6.26 -26.33 -33.82
C PHE A 132 -7.65 -26.45 -34.43
N PHE A 133 -7.72 -27.09 -35.59
CA PHE A 133 -8.98 -27.46 -36.20
C PHE A 133 -9.26 -28.95 -35.97
N TRP A 134 -10.42 -29.26 -35.45
CA TRP A 134 -10.90 -30.64 -35.23
C TRP A 134 -11.90 -31.03 -36.31
N PRO A 135 -11.52 -31.73 -37.39
CA PRO A 135 -12.42 -32.04 -38.50
C PRO A 135 -13.63 -32.89 -38.08
N ARG A 136 -13.46 -33.76 -37.08
CA ARG A 136 -14.55 -34.62 -36.59
C ARG A 136 -15.63 -33.90 -35.82
N LYS A 137 -15.31 -32.72 -35.24
CA LYS A 137 -16.24 -31.95 -34.40
C LYS A 137 -16.64 -30.62 -35.06
N ASP A 138 -16.12 -30.36 -36.25
CA ASP A 138 -16.27 -29.07 -36.93
C ASP A 138 -16.05 -27.87 -35.99
N SER A 139 -15.04 -27.97 -35.17
CA SER A 139 -14.71 -26.96 -34.16
C SER A 139 -13.27 -26.50 -34.27
N VAL A 140 -13.05 -25.22 -33.94
CA VAL A 140 -11.72 -24.60 -33.88
C VAL A 140 -11.39 -24.32 -32.42
N GLU A 141 -10.27 -24.87 -31.96
CA GLU A 141 -9.74 -24.64 -30.61
C GLU A 141 -8.60 -23.62 -30.69
N TYR A 142 -8.67 -22.60 -29.83
CA TYR A 142 -7.60 -21.61 -29.64
C TYR A 142 -6.99 -21.79 -28.25
N THR A 143 -5.70 -22.12 -28.22
CA THR A 143 -4.98 -22.26 -26.97
C THR A 143 -3.98 -21.12 -26.82
N MET A 144 -4.08 -20.38 -25.71
CA MET A 144 -3.21 -19.24 -25.42
C MET A 144 -2.27 -19.57 -24.27
N TYR A 145 -0.98 -19.24 -24.45
CA TYR A 145 0.03 -19.41 -23.43
C TYR A 145 0.76 -18.10 -23.18
N THR A 146 0.93 -17.77 -21.90
CA THR A 146 1.82 -16.69 -21.45
C THR A 146 2.53 -17.11 -20.18
N ARG A 147 3.75 -16.61 -19.97
CA ARG A 147 4.51 -16.82 -18.72
C ARG A 147 5.01 -15.50 -18.21
N VAL A 148 4.43 -15.07 -17.09
CA VAL A 148 4.78 -13.84 -16.39
C VAL A 148 5.23 -14.20 -14.98
N GLY A 149 6.28 -13.56 -14.49
CA GLY A 149 6.74 -13.65 -13.12
C GLY A 149 6.89 -12.25 -12.52
N VAL A 150 6.65 -12.12 -11.23
CA VAL A 150 6.86 -10.88 -10.49
C VAL A 150 7.82 -11.16 -9.36
N GLN A 151 8.84 -10.31 -9.19
CA GLN A 151 9.82 -10.46 -8.12
C GLN A 151 10.24 -9.11 -7.56
N ILE A 152 10.63 -9.12 -6.29
CA ILE A 152 11.23 -7.98 -5.61
C ILE A 152 12.73 -8.01 -5.88
N GLU A 153 13.29 -6.92 -6.42
CA GLU A 153 14.70 -6.81 -6.74
C GLU A 153 15.56 -6.72 -5.47
N GLN A 154 15.15 -5.86 -4.52
CA GLN A 154 15.87 -5.62 -3.28
C GLN A 154 14.95 -5.83 -2.08
N ALA A 155 15.09 -6.98 -1.41
CA ALA A 155 14.28 -7.30 -0.24
C ALA A 155 14.48 -6.29 0.91
N ASP A 156 15.69 -5.76 1.09
CA ASP A 156 16.01 -4.76 2.12
C ASP A 156 15.28 -3.43 1.93
N ALA A 157 14.88 -3.12 0.68
CA ALA A 157 14.15 -1.91 0.35
C ALA A 157 12.63 -2.04 0.52
N TRP A 158 12.19 -3.18 1.02
CA TRP A 158 10.76 -3.48 1.27
C TRP A 158 10.50 -3.69 2.75
N VAL A 159 9.72 -2.80 3.35
CA VAL A 159 9.29 -2.90 4.75
C VAL A 159 7.80 -3.21 4.79
N VAL A 160 7.43 -4.22 5.57
CA VAL A 160 6.03 -4.58 5.81
C VAL A 160 5.71 -4.38 7.28
N VAL A 161 4.70 -3.59 7.56
CA VAL A 161 4.07 -3.49 8.89
C VAL A 161 2.85 -4.37 8.88
N LYS A 162 2.94 -5.50 9.56
CA LYS A 162 1.89 -6.51 9.61
C LYS A 162 0.94 -6.27 10.77
N ASN A 163 -0.29 -6.77 10.59
CA ASN A 163 -1.28 -6.87 11.66
C ASN A 163 -1.69 -5.49 12.20
N VAL A 164 -1.97 -4.56 11.31
CA VAL A 164 -2.54 -3.26 11.64
C VAL A 164 -4.04 -3.43 11.72
N LYS A 165 -4.65 -3.06 12.86
CA LYS A 165 -6.08 -3.21 13.09
C LYS A 165 -6.85 -2.22 12.20
N VAL A 166 -7.84 -2.73 11.49
CA VAL A 166 -8.85 -1.96 10.78
C VAL A 166 -9.96 -1.61 11.78
N ALA A 167 -10.36 -0.34 11.84
CA ALA A 167 -11.48 0.06 12.68
C ALA A 167 -12.78 -0.54 12.10
N SER A 168 -13.58 -1.11 12.95
CA SER A 168 -14.88 -1.68 12.61
C SER A 168 -15.98 -0.66 12.86
#